data_6b60ce89b8691b026a7ada8ac159c394
#
_entry.id   6b60ce89b8691b026a7ada8ac159c394
#
_cell.length_a   1.000
_cell.length_b   1.000
_cell.length_c   1.000
_cell.angle_alpha   90.00
_cell.angle_beta   90.00
_cell.angle_gamma   90.00
#
_symmetry.space_group_name_H-M   'P 1'
#
loop_
_entity.id
_entity.type
_entity.pdbx_description
1 polymer ?
#
loop_
_entity_poly.entity_id
_entity_poly.type
_entity_poly.pdbx_seq_one_letter_code
_entity_poly.pdbx_strand_id
1 'polypeptide(L)'
;MNTVANQVPKFAYGDEVRVVKNIRNDGTYQSNIKGRLLARRGRTGFIRHAGYYQQDQIVYQVHFLDTNEIIGCREVELISAKEHWVNNDFEYGDKAVLTVALNLEGQRIASKNDTVTVLAVDRENDEICYRIQIGEHDIDVPARALTLPADETAGLG
;
A
#
# COMPACT_ATOMS: atom_id res chain seq x y z
N MET A 1 26.53 -4.40 19.53
CA MET A 1 25.51 -3.38 19.67
C MET A 1 24.25 -3.75 18.91
N ASN A 2 23.18 -3.76 19.59
CA ASN A 2 21.93 -4.13 19.00
C ASN A 2 21.15 -2.89 18.58
N THR A 3 21.04 -2.66 17.28
CA THR A 3 20.36 -1.47 16.78
C THR A 3 18.86 -1.65 16.65
N VAL A 4 18.37 -2.89 16.65
CA VAL A 4 16.94 -3.15 16.49
C VAL A 4 16.15 -2.60 17.68
N ALA A 5 16.65 -2.81 18.88
CA ALA A 5 15.99 -2.33 20.08
C ALA A 5 16.00 -0.82 20.20
N ASN A 6 16.78 -0.14 19.36
CA ASN A 6 16.93 1.31 19.42
C ASN A 6 16.13 2.03 18.33
N GLN A 7 15.28 1.32 17.61
CA GLN A 7 14.43 1.98 16.62
C GLN A 7 13.48 2.96 17.32
N VAL A 8 13.43 4.18 16.77
CA VAL A 8 12.56 5.22 17.27
C VAL A 8 11.34 5.31 16.39
N PRO A 9 10.14 5.34 16.96
CA PRO A 9 8.94 5.52 16.14
C PRO A 9 9.00 6.80 15.32
N LYS A 10 8.63 6.71 14.07
CA LYS A 10 8.61 7.85 13.15
C LYS A 10 7.50 8.83 13.51
N PHE A 11 6.40 8.32 14.05
CA PHE A 11 5.21 9.11 14.37
C PHE A 11 4.98 9.14 15.87
N ALA A 12 4.42 10.26 16.35
CA ALA A 12 4.12 10.47 17.76
C ALA A 12 2.61 10.53 17.98
N TYR A 13 2.20 10.40 19.23
CA TYR A 13 0.81 10.55 19.63
C TYR A 13 0.23 11.84 19.09
N GLY A 14 -0.94 11.73 18.46
CA GLY A 14 -1.64 12.88 17.92
C GLY A 14 -1.25 13.25 16.50
N ASP A 15 -0.19 12.66 15.96
CA ASP A 15 0.17 12.91 14.55
C ASP A 15 -0.91 12.40 13.63
N GLU A 16 -1.24 13.17 12.61
CA GLU A 16 -2.14 12.72 11.57
C GLU A 16 -1.35 12.00 10.49
N VAL A 17 -1.79 10.80 10.15
CA VAL A 17 -1.12 9.94 9.18
C VAL A 17 -2.11 9.50 8.11
N ARG A 18 -1.56 9.09 6.96
CA ARG A 18 -2.34 8.56 5.85
C ARG A 18 -1.92 7.13 5.57
N VAL A 19 -2.91 6.28 5.39
CA VAL A 19 -2.67 4.89 5.00
C VAL A 19 -2.35 4.85 3.51
N VAL A 20 -1.23 4.23 3.15
CA VAL A 20 -0.79 4.15 1.75
C VAL A 20 -1.01 2.77 1.15
N LYS A 21 -1.50 1.83 1.96
CA LYS A 21 -1.77 0.47 1.52
C LYS A 21 -3.07 0.00 2.18
N ASN A 22 -3.90 -0.74 1.45
CA ASN A 22 -5.09 -1.33 2.04
C ASN A 22 -4.71 -2.25 3.18
N ILE A 23 -5.33 -2.07 4.33
CA ILE A 23 -5.05 -2.87 5.53
C ILE A 23 -6.20 -3.83 5.74
N ARG A 24 -5.89 -5.12 5.78
CA ARG A 24 -6.88 -6.17 5.96
C ARG A 24 -6.65 -6.88 7.28
N ASN A 25 -7.73 -7.42 7.83
CA ASN A 25 -7.67 -8.14 9.08
C ASN A 25 -6.88 -9.44 8.88
N ASP A 26 -5.75 -9.55 9.60
CA ASP A 26 -4.91 -10.76 9.56
C ASP A 26 -5.33 -11.80 10.62
N GLY A 27 -6.45 -11.55 11.29
CA GLY A 27 -6.95 -12.41 12.34
C GLY A 27 -6.78 -11.84 13.74
N THR A 28 -6.06 -10.74 13.88
CA THR A 28 -5.81 -10.14 15.19
C THR A 28 -6.89 -9.14 15.62
N TYR A 29 -7.64 -8.60 14.67
CA TYR A 29 -8.73 -7.68 14.99
C TYR A 29 -10.00 -8.48 15.26
N GLN A 30 -10.38 -8.53 16.53
CA GLN A 30 -11.33 -9.51 17.03
C GLN A 30 -12.75 -9.37 16.49
N SER A 31 -13.18 -8.18 16.17
CA SER A 31 -14.59 -7.94 15.81
C SER A 31 -14.86 -8.09 14.33
N ASN A 32 -13.86 -8.53 13.55
CA ASN A 32 -14.00 -8.63 12.10
C ASN A 32 -13.57 -9.99 11.58
N ILE A 33 -14.06 -10.33 10.40
CA ILE A 33 -13.71 -11.56 9.72
C ILE A 33 -12.31 -11.41 9.13
N LYS A 34 -11.49 -12.45 9.23
CA LYS A 34 -10.15 -12.47 8.66
C LYS A 34 -10.20 -12.16 7.16
N GLY A 35 -9.33 -11.28 6.71
CA GLY A 35 -9.27 -10.84 5.33
C GLY A 35 -10.13 -9.65 5.01
N ARG A 36 -11.01 -9.24 5.94
CA ARG A 36 -11.86 -8.08 5.73
C ARG A 36 -11.02 -6.81 5.69
N LEU A 37 -11.39 -5.89 4.80
CA LEU A 37 -10.71 -4.60 4.69
C LEU A 37 -11.01 -3.76 5.93
N LEU A 38 -9.95 -3.38 6.65
CA LEU A 38 -10.06 -2.55 7.84
C LEU A 38 -9.83 -1.08 7.54
N ALA A 39 -8.88 -0.78 6.66
CA ALA A 39 -8.61 0.60 6.28
C ALA A 39 -8.19 0.64 4.82
N ARG A 40 -8.78 1.56 4.08
CA ARG A 40 -8.51 1.73 2.65
C ARG A 40 -7.38 2.74 2.46
N ARG A 41 -6.49 2.46 1.49
CA ARG A 41 -5.41 3.40 1.17
C ARG A 41 -5.98 4.79 0.89
N GLY A 42 -5.24 5.81 1.30
CA GLY A 42 -5.65 7.20 1.15
C GLY A 42 -6.40 7.76 2.34
N ARG A 43 -6.84 6.90 3.24
CA ARG A 43 -7.59 7.32 4.42
C ARG A 43 -6.65 7.88 5.48
N THR A 44 -7.11 8.90 6.22
CA THR A 44 -6.30 9.50 7.28
C THR A 44 -6.85 9.14 8.65
N GLY A 45 -5.96 9.12 9.62
CA GLY A 45 -6.29 8.88 11.02
C GLY A 45 -5.23 9.48 11.91
N PHE A 46 -5.38 9.30 13.23
CA PHE A 46 -4.48 9.89 14.22
C PHE A 46 -3.79 8.82 15.02
N ILE A 47 -2.50 9.02 15.27
CA ILE A 47 -1.71 8.09 16.09
C ILE A 47 -2.17 8.17 17.53
N ARG A 48 -2.50 7.02 18.11
CA ARG A 48 -2.86 6.91 19.52
C ARG A 48 -1.79 6.24 20.34
N HIS A 49 -1.05 5.31 19.74
CA HIS A 49 -0.02 4.57 20.46
C HIS A 49 0.94 3.95 19.46
N ALA A 50 2.21 3.83 19.86
CA ALA A 50 3.21 3.10 19.09
C ALA A 50 3.74 1.98 19.98
N GLY A 51 3.78 0.76 19.45
CA GLY A 51 4.27 -0.40 20.16
C GLY A 51 5.25 -1.18 19.32
N TYR A 52 6.03 -2.04 19.98
CA TYR A 52 6.95 -2.92 19.29
C TYR A 52 6.34 -4.30 19.19
N TYR A 53 6.40 -4.88 18.00
CA TYR A 53 5.91 -6.22 17.75
C TYR A 53 7.07 -7.09 17.31
N GLN A 54 7.26 -8.22 17.97
CA GLN A 54 8.35 -9.16 17.68
C GLN A 54 9.73 -8.49 17.70
N GLN A 55 9.90 -7.50 18.57
CA GLN A 55 11.16 -6.84 18.88
C GLN A 55 11.71 -5.90 17.80
N ASP A 56 11.32 -6.08 16.55
CA ASP A 56 11.90 -5.32 15.45
C ASP A 56 10.88 -4.59 14.59
N GLN A 57 9.60 -4.72 14.89
CA GLN A 57 8.56 -4.12 14.10
C GLN A 57 7.76 -3.13 14.92
N ILE A 58 7.63 -1.90 14.41
CA ILE A 58 6.82 -0.88 15.04
C ILE A 58 5.41 -0.94 14.47
N VAL A 59 4.43 -1.07 15.35
CA VAL A 59 3.02 -1.07 14.98
C VAL A 59 2.35 0.10 15.69
N TYR A 60 1.63 0.90 14.93
CA TYR A 60 0.90 2.04 15.45
C TYR A 60 -0.56 1.71 15.59
N GLN A 61 -1.16 2.16 16.68
CA GLN A 61 -2.61 2.17 16.80
C GLN A 61 -3.10 3.49 16.23
N VAL A 62 -3.83 3.41 15.13
CA VAL A 62 -4.33 4.57 14.39
C VAL A 62 -5.83 4.67 14.59
N HIS A 63 -6.29 5.83 15.04
CA HIS A 63 -7.70 6.09 15.28
C HIS A 63 -8.30 6.79 14.07
N PHE A 64 -9.22 6.11 13.41
CA PHE A 64 -9.95 6.64 12.25
C PHE A 64 -11.26 7.22 12.75
N LEU A 65 -11.39 8.56 12.71
CA LEU A 65 -12.53 9.24 13.32
C LEU A 65 -13.86 8.96 12.64
N ASP A 66 -13.84 8.77 11.33
CA ASP A 66 -15.08 8.55 10.59
C ASP A 66 -15.79 7.24 10.96
N THR A 67 -15.05 6.22 11.35
CA THR A 67 -15.63 4.95 11.80
C THR A 67 -15.47 4.74 13.30
N ASN A 68 -14.69 5.61 13.96
CA ASN A 68 -14.36 5.50 15.38
C ASN A 68 -13.69 4.15 15.71
N GLU A 69 -12.83 3.68 14.80
CA GLU A 69 -12.11 2.43 14.99
C GLU A 69 -10.63 2.70 15.19
N ILE A 70 -9.99 1.86 16.01
CA ILE A 70 -8.55 1.88 16.22
C ILE A 70 -7.98 0.63 15.56
N ILE A 71 -7.08 0.83 14.60
CA ILE A 71 -6.55 -0.25 13.78
C ILE A 71 -5.03 -0.22 13.84
N GLY A 72 -4.43 -1.41 14.01
CA GLY A 72 -2.98 -1.55 14.01
C GLY A 72 -2.42 -1.41 12.61
N CYS A 73 -1.47 -0.52 12.43
CA CYS A 73 -0.83 -0.26 11.16
C CYS A 73 0.69 -0.32 11.33
N ARG A 74 1.36 -0.96 10.39
CA ARG A 74 2.83 -0.98 10.40
C ARG A 74 3.35 0.34 9.87
N GLU A 75 4.57 0.68 10.27
CA GLU A 75 5.17 1.95 9.86
C GLU A 75 5.25 2.10 8.35
N VAL A 76 5.54 1.00 7.64
CA VAL A 76 5.64 1.03 6.18
C VAL A 76 4.29 1.29 5.50
N GLU A 77 3.20 1.15 6.22
CA GLU A 77 1.85 1.35 5.67
C GLU A 77 1.36 2.79 5.82
N LEU A 78 2.17 3.66 6.42
CA LEU A 78 1.77 5.00 6.79
C LEU A 78 2.74 6.05 6.28
N ILE A 79 2.20 7.22 5.94
CA ILE A 79 2.99 8.44 5.74
C ILE A 79 2.33 9.56 6.54
N SER A 80 3.06 10.65 6.77
CA SER A 80 2.46 11.83 7.37
C SER A 80 1.33 12.34 6.48
N ALA A 81 0.20 12.75 7.07
CA ALA A 81 -0.90 13.30 6.29
C ALA A 81 -0.51 14.62 5.62
N LYS A 82 0.61 15.23 6.04
CA LYS A 82 1.12 16.46 5.44
C LYS A 82 1.93 16.21 4.18
N GLU A 83 2.36 14.96 3.94
CA GLU A 83 3.13 14.66 2.74
C GLU A 83 2.26 14.71 1.50
N HIS A 84 2.89 15.05 0.38
CA HIS A 84 2.19 15.05 -0.91
C HIS A 84 1.61 13.67 -1.18
N TRP A 85 0.36 13.63 -1.59
CA TRP A 85 -0.33 12.38 -1.88
C TRP A 85 -1.16 12.54 -3.15
N VAL A 86 -0.94 11.62 -4.09
CA VAL A 86 -1.79 11.47 -5.27
C VAL A 86 -2.42 10.10 -5.17
N ASN A 87 -3.74 10.03 -5.25
CA ASN A 87 -4.45 8.76 -5.09
C ASN A 87 -4.01 7.78 -6.18
N ASN A 88 -3.76 6.55 -5.77
CA ASN A 88 -3.29 5.51 -6.69
C ASN A 88 -4.01 4.20 -6.42
N ASP A 89 -4.05 3.34 -7.43
CA ASP A 89 -4.77 2.07 -7.34
C ASP A 89 -3.92 0.93 -6.82
N PHE A 90 -2.59 1.05 -6.91
CA PHE A 90 -1.69 -0.06 -6.59
C PHE A 90 -0.56 0.36 -5.68
N GLU A 91 -0.08 -0.60 -4.88
CA GLU A 91 1.10 -0.46 -4.03
C GLU A 91 2.00 -1.66 -4.25
N TYR A 92 3.16 -1.65 -3.60
CA TYR A 92 4.11 -2.75 -3.70
C TYR A 92 3.43 -4.08 -3.41
N GLY A 93 3.69 -5.04 -4.27
CA GLY A 93 3.18 -6.40 -4.11
C GLY A 93 1.80 -6.64 -4.70
N ASP A 94 1.10 -5.59 -5.10
CA ASP A 94 -0.22 -5.76 -5.71
C ASP A 94 -0.12 -6.37 -7.10
N LYS A 95 -1.16 -7.10 -7.48
CA LYS A 95 -1.30 -7.59 -8.84
C LYS A 95 -2.12 -6.61 -9.64
N ALA A 96 -1.72 -6.41 -10.89
CA ALA A 96 -2.41 -5.55 -11.82
C ALA A 96 -2.49 -6.23 -13.17
N VAL A 97 -3.39 -5.78 -14.01
CA VAL A 97 -3.60 -6.33 -15.35
C VAL A 97 -3.20 -5.26 -16.37
N LEU A 98 -2.43 -5.66 -17.36
CA LEU A 98 -2.00 -4.75 -18.42
C LEU A 98 -3.16 -4.38 -19.34
N THR A 99 -3.28 -3.10 -19.65
CA THR A 99 -4.24 -2.62 -20.64
C THR A 99 -3.63 -2.52 -22.02
N VAL A 100 -2.32 -2.69 -22.13
CA VAL A 100 -1.56 -2.58 -23.39
C VAL A 100 -0.50 -3.66 -23.43
N ALA A 101 -0.04 -4.00 -24.62
CA ALA A 101 1.13 -4.85 -24.77
C ALA A 101 2.38 -4.03 -24.51
N LEU A 102 3.43 -4.67 -24.00
CA LEU A 102 4.71 -4.02 -23.74
C LEU A 102 5.81 -4.67 -24.56
N ASN A 103 6.63 -3.82 -25.14
CA ASN A 103 7.79 -4.25 -25.95
C ASN A 103 9.07 -3.68 -25.35
N LEU A 104 10.13 -4.47 -25.41
CA LEU A 104 11.46 -4.05 -25.01
C LEU A 104 12.42 -4.42 -26.13
N GLU A 105 13.13 -3.41 -26.65
CA GLU A 105 14.10 -3.60 -27.72
C GLU A 105 13.52 -4.35 -28.91
N GLY A 106 12.27 -4.00 -29.28
CA GLY A 106 11.61 -4.57 -30.42
C GLY A 106 10.95 -5.92 -30.19
N GLN A 107 11.08 -6.48 -29.00
CA GLN A 107 10.47 -7.77 -28.67
C GLN A 107 9.33 -7.57 -27.69
N ARG A 108 8.25 -8.30 -27.88
CA ARG A 108 7.13 -8.29 -26.95
C ARG A 108 7.50 -9.06 -25.70
N ILE A 109 7.42 -8.40 -24.56
CA ILE A 109 7.71 -9.04 -23.26
C ILE A 109 6.44 -9.30 -22.47
N ALA A 110 5.34 -8.65 -22.82
CA ALA A 110 4.05 -8.88 -22.17
C ALA A 110 2.93 -8.45 -23.10
N SER A 111 1.77 -9.06 -22.94
CA SER A 111 0.61 -8.82 -23.76
C SER A 111 -0.50 -8.14 -22.97
N LYS A 112 -1.41 -7.48 -23.68
CA LYS A 112 -2.63 -6.96 -23.07
C LYS A 112 -3.33 -8.07 -22.29
N ASN A 113 -3.83 -7.75 -21.13
CA ASN A 113 -4.52 -8.66 -20.20
C ASN A 113 -3.60 -9.58 -19.39
N ASP A 114 -2.29 -9.48 -19.57
CA ASP A 114 -1.36 -10.21 -18.70
C ASP A 114 -1.39 -9.62 -17.28
N THR A 115 -1.23 -10.49 -16.29
CA THR A 115 -1.14 -10.07 -14.89
C THR A 115 0.31 -9.81 -14.54
N VAL A 116 0.58 -8.69 -13.88
CA VAL A 116 1.92 -8.29 -13.48
C VAL A 116 1.92 -7.93 -12.00
N THR A 117 3.11 -7.85 -11.40
CA THR A 117 3.28 -7.46 -10.00
C THR A 117 3.82 -6.05 -9.92
N VAL A 118 3.19 -5.21 -9.10
CA VAL A 118 3.65 -3.84 -8.87
C VAL A 118 4.79 -3.86 -7.86
N LEU A 119 5.91 -3.25 -8.22
CA LEU A 119 7.10 -3.17 -7.36
C LEU A 119 7.24 -1.83 -6.65
N ALA A 120 6.79 -0.75 -7.28
CA ALA A 120 6.94 0.58 -6.71
C ALA A 120 5.93 1.53 -7.32
N VAL A 121 5.65 2.59 -6.59
CA VAL A 121 4.75 3.67 -7.03
C VAL A 121 5.55 4.96 -7.00
N ASP A 122 5.56 5.69 -8.11
CA ASP A 122 6.17 7.01 -8.19
C ASP A 122 5.06 8.05 -8.11
N ARG A 123 5.07 8.82 -7.04
CA ARG A 123 4.09 9.87 -6.75
C ARG A 123 4.69 11.27 -6.79
N GLU A 124 5.94 11.40 -7.21
CA GLU A 124 6.61 12.70 -7.16
C GLU A 124 5.95 13.72 -8.08
N ASN A 125 5.36 13.25 -9.15
CA ASN A 125 4.63 14.10 -10.08
C ASN A 125 3.13 13.89 -9.89
N ASP A 126 2.32 14.76 -10.47
CA ASP A 126 0.87 14.62 -10.42
C ASP A 126 0.38 13.39 -11.18
N GLU A 127 1.19 12.87 -12.07
CA GLU A 127 0.88 11.62 -12.74
C GLU A 127 1.52 10.47 -12.00
N ILE A 128 0.72 9.44 -11.70
CA ILE A 128 1.21 8.23 -11.06
C ILE A 128 1.87 7.34 -12.11
N CYS A 129 3.07 6.88 -11.79
CA CYS A 129 3.78 5.86 -12.57
C CYS A 129 4.05 4.66 -11.67
N TYR A 130 4.06 3.49 -12.26
CA TYR A 130 4.33 2.25 -11.52
C TYR A 130 5.53 1.54 -12.12
N ARG A 131 6.34 0.97 -11.24
CA ARG A 131 7.34 -0.01 -11.66
C ARG A 131 6.73 -1.39 -11.50
N ILE A 132 6.77 -2.16 -12.58
CA ILE A 132 6.17 -3.50 -12.59
C ILE A 132 7.23 -4.52 -12.93
N GLN A 133 7.01 -5.76 -12.48
CA GLN A 133 7.88 -6.87 -12.77
C GLN A 133 7.27 -7.76 -13.84
N ILE A 134 8.04 -8.00 -14.91
CA ILE A 134 7.65 -8.88 -16.00
C ILE A 134 8.82 -9.84 -16.22
N GLY A 135 8.67 -11.09 -15.75
CA GLY A 135 9.77 -12.05 -15.79
C GLY A 135 10.98 -11.50 -15.04
N GLU A 136 12.07 -11.29 -15.73
CA GLU A 136 13.29 -10.74 -15.15
C GLU A 136 13.42 -9.23 -15.34
N HIS A 137 12.43 -8.58 -15.94
CA HIS A 137 12.48 -7.16 -16.25
C HIS A 137 11.67 -6.34 -15.26
N ASP A 138 12.23 -5.19 -14.85
CA ASP A 138 11.52 -4.18 -14.08
C ASP A 138 11.28 -3.00 -15.01
N ILE A 139 10.03 -2.65 -15.22
CA ILE A 139 9.66 -1.65 -16.24
C ILE A 139 8.74 -0.62 -15.61
N ASP A 140 8.99 0.66 -15.93
CA ASP A 140 8.15 1.76 -15.49
C ASP A 140 7.05 2.00 -16.52
N VAL A 141 5.80 2.05 -16.04
CA VAL A 141 4.65 2.29 -16.91
C VAL A 141 3.75 3.35 -16.28
N PRO A 142 3.01 4.10 -17.11
CA PRO A 142 2.05 5.05 -16.57
C PRO A 142 0.84 4.31 -15.98
N ALA A 143 0.11 5.00 -15.12
CA ALA A 143 -1.05 4.40 -14.45
C ALA A 143 -2.08 3.85 -15.44
N ARG A 144 -2.23 4.50 -16.59
CA ARG A 144 -3.22 4.06 -17.60
C ARG A 144 -2.90 2.70 -18.21
N ALA A 145 -1.66 2.23 -18.04
CA ALA A 145 -1.26 0.91 -18.57
C ALA A 145 -1.73 -0.24 -17.69
N LEU A 146 -2.27 0.04 -16.52
CA LEU A 146 -2.69 -0.96 -15.56
C LEU A 146 -4.16 -0.79 -15.18
N THR A 147 -4.83 -1.92 -14.91
CA THR A 147 -6.18 -1.92 -14.37
C THR A 147 -6.29 -2.97 -13.28
N LEU A 148 -7.32 -2.84 -12.45
CA LEU A 148 -7.54 -3.78 -11.36
C LEU A 148 -7.91 -5.15 -11.92
N PRO A 149 -7.42 -6.24 -11.28
CA PRO A 149 -7.91 -7.57 -11.60
C PRO A 149 -9.41 -7.68 -11.36
N ALA A 150 -10.08 -8.57 -12.09
CA ALA A 150 -11.52 -8.71 -12.01
C ALA A 150 -12.01 -8.99 -10.58
N ASP A 151 -11.26 -9.82 -9.86
CA ASP A 151 -11.63 -10.17 -8.48
C ASP A 151 -11.59 -8.96 -7.55
N GLU A 152 -10.59 -8.08 -7.73
CA GLU A 152 -10.48 -6.87 -6.94
C GLU A 152 -11.61 -5.89 -7.27
N THR A 153 -11.96 -5.78 -8.53
CA THR A 153 -13.05 -4.93 -8.96
C THR A 153 -14.36 -5.39 -8.34
N ALA A 154 -14.61 -6.69 -8.34
CA ALA A 154 -15.82 -7.25 -7.75
C ALA A 154 -15.85 -7.03 -6.24
N GLY A 155 -14.71 -7.08 -5.59
CA GLY A 155 -14.62 -6.89 -4.14
C GLY A 155 -14.85 -5.46 -3.69
N LEU A 156 -14.77 -4.50 -4.60
CA LEU A 156 -14.96 -3.09 -4.28
C LEU A 156 -16.42 -2.63 -4.42
N GLY A 157 -17.23 -3.47 -5.05
CA GLY A 157 -18.63 -3.15 -5.31
C GLY A 157 -19.53 -3.04 -4.10
#